data_1aa98fc4bad362567ac444b517d3cc16
#
_entry.id   1aa98fc4bad362567ac444b517d3cc16
#
_cell.length_a   1.000
_cell.length_b   1.000
_cell.length_c   1.000
_cell.angle_alpha   90.00
_cell.angle_beta   90.00
_cell.angle_gamma   90.00
#
_symmetry.space_group_name_H-M   'P 1'
#
loop_
_entity.id
_entity.type
_entity.pdbx_description
1 polymer ?
#
loop_
_entity_poly.entity_id
_entity_poly.type
_entity_poly.pdbx_seq_one_letter_code
_entity_poly.pdbx_strand_id
1 'polypeptide(L)'
;MEQTLFFEIEHEFVQNSERVKSVDLHPTEPWILVGLYSGTISIWNYQTKTEEKSLKISEVPVRSAKFITREKWVVAATDDKIIHVYNYEKKEKIIEFEGHKDYIRSLAVHPSLPYVISASDDQVIKLWDWSNGWASHRTFEGHSHYVMQVAINPKDLDTFVSASLDGTLKIWSLDSSDPIFTLDGHLKGVNSVDYFITSDKTYLLSGSDDYTTKVWDYDSRSSVQTLEGHGNNVTSVFAHPHLPIIITASEDFTVKLWDAVTFRLQKTLNYGLERVWSIGYKEGSSLLAFGCDNGFIILKLNIQATK
;
A
#
# COMPACT_ATOMS: atom_id res chain seq x y z
N MET A 1 -31.86 1.71 -13.86
CA MET A 1 -31.83 0.47 -13.07
C MET A 1 -30.47 0.42 -12.40
N GLU A 2 -30.41 0.60 -11.08
CA GLU A 2 -29.17 0.40 -10.33
C GLU A 2 -28.78 -1.07 -10.46
N GLN A 3 -27.67 -1.34 -11.14
CA GLN A 3 -27.08 -2.67 -11.12
C GLN A 3 -26.49 -2.88 -9.72
N THR A 4 -27.16 -3.68 -8.92
CA THR A 4 -26.60 -4.12 -7.64
C THR A 4 -25.49 -5.11 -7.96
N LEU A 5 -24.24 -4.71 -7.70
CA LEU A 5 -23.10 -5.60 -7.86
C LEU A 5 -23.08 -6.60 -6.70
N PHE A 6 -23.17 -7.88 -7.00
CA PHE A 6 -22.95 -8.93 -6.00
C PHE A 6 -21.50 -9.38 -6.05
N PHE A 7 -20.84 -9.27 -4.91
CA PHE A 7 -19.46 -9.75 -4.75
C PHE A 7 -19.48 -11.12 -4.11
N GLU A 8 -19.06 -12.12 -4.84
CA GLU A 8 -18.68 -13.41 -4.30
C GLU A 8 -17.21 -13.40 -3.98
N ILE A 9 -16.85 -13.85 -2.79
CA ILE A 9 -15.48 -13.85 -2.32
C ILE A 9 -15.08 -15.28 -2.07
N GLU A 10 -14.10 -15.74 -2.82
CA GLU A 10 -13.47 -17.04 -2.64
C GLU A 10 -12.17 -16.89 -1.87
N HIS A 11 -11.98 -17.77 -0.89
CA HIS A 11 -10.70 -17.90 -0.21
C HIS A 11 -9.75 -18.72 -1.06
N GLU A 12 -8.71 -18.06 -1.59
CA GLU A 12 -7.67 -18.76 -2.33
C GLU A 12 -6.62 -19.37 -1.39
N PHE A 13 -6.19 -18.59 -0.41
CA PHE A 13 -5.13 -19.03 0.50
C PHE A 13 -5.14 -18.25 1.82
N VAL A 14 -4.98 -18.94 2.94
CA VAL A 14 -4.76 -18.36 4.26
C VAL A 14 -3.49 -18.96 4.84
N GLN A 15 -2.56 -18.12 5.23
CA GLN A 15 -1.35 -18.53 5.92
C GLN A 15 -1.31 -17.89 7.31
N ASN A 16 -1.43 -18.72 8.33
CA ASN A 16 -1.19 -18.28 9.69
C ASN A 16 0.30 -18.18 9.95
N SER A 17 0.72 -17.04 10.41
CA SER A 17 2.11 -16.73 10.76
C SER A 17 2.15 -15.65 11.83
N GLU A 18 3.30 -15.08 12.07
CA GLU A 18 3.44 -13.84 12.80
C GLU A 18 2.86 -12.64 12.02
N ARG A 19 2.83 -11.48 12.66
CA ARG A 19 2.29 -10.24 12.06
C ARG A 19 2.96 -9.89 10.74
N VAL A 20 2.11 -9.71 9.71
CA VAL A 20 2.48 -9.25 8.37
C VAL A 20 2.14 -7.77 8.23
N LYS A 21 3.16 -6.94 8.05
CA LYS A 21 3.00 -5.49 7.89
C LYS A 21 2.94 -5.04 6.44
N SER A 22 3.42 -5.85 5.52
CA SER A 22 3.48 -5.52 4.10
C SER A 22 3.16 -6.75 3.27
N VAL A 23 2.35 -6.57 2.25
CA VAL A 23 2.10 -7.55 1.19
C VAL A 23 2.31 -6.90 -0.17
N ASP A 24 2.84 -7.69 -1.11
CA ASP A 24 2.99 -7.29 -2.51
C ASP A 24 2.82 -8.51 -3.42
N LEU A 25 2.01 -8.40 -4.46
CA LEU A 25 1.74 -9.50 -5.38
C LEU A 25 2.58 -9.36 -6.64
N HIS A 26 3.27 -10.45 -7.00
CA HIS A 26 4.07 -10.47 -8.22
C HIS A 26 3.16 -10.38 -9.45
N PRO A 27 3.43 -9.50 -10.43
CA PRO A 27 2.51 -9.26 -11.54
C PRO A 27 2.30 -10.49 -12.43
N THR A 28 3.34 -11.29 -12.68
CA THR A 28 3.28 -12.47 -13.58
C THR A 28 3.23 -13.78 -12.82
N GLU A 29 4.08 -13.94 -11.79
CA GLU A 29 4.18 -15.18 -11.04
C GLU A 29 3.05 -15.33 -10.00
N PRO A 30 2.72 -16.56 -9.58
CA PRO A 30 1.74 -16.80 -8.51
C PRO A 30 2.33 -16.55 -7.12
N TRP A 31 3.06 -15.47 -6.97
CA TRP A 31 3.79 -15.16 -5.74
C TRP A 31 3.24 -13.97 -4.99
N ILE A 32 3.26 -14.11 -3.67
CA ILE A 32 3.08 -13.01 -2.72
C ILE A 32 4.36 -12.81 -1.92
N LEU A 33 4.83 -11.60 -1.85
CA LEU A 33 5.88 -11.15 -0.94
C LEU A 33 5.24 -10.64 0.33
N VAL A 34 5.71 -11.10 1.47
CA VAL A 34 5.27 -10.65 2.79
C VAL A 34 6.46 -10.13 3.59
N GLY A 35 6.26 -9.00 4.26
CA GLY A 35 7.19 -8.43 5.23
C GLY A 35 6.72 -8.73 6.64
N LEU A 36 7.54 -9.45 7.42
CA LEU A 36 7.19 -9.97 8.73
C LEU A 36 7.73 -9.10 9.87
N TYR A 37 7.04 -9.15 10.99
CA TYR A 37 7.42 -8.40 12.19
C TYR A 37 8.74 -8.90 12.81
N SER A 38 9.14 -10.13 12.52
CA SER A 38 10.44 -10.71 12.93
C SER A 38 11.64 -10.14 12.18
N GLY A 39 11.47 -9.36 11.12
CA GLY A 39 12.57 -8.90 10.26
C GLY A 39 12.87 -9.87 9.11
N THR A 40 11.92 -10.73 8.78
CA THR A 40 12.01 -11.68 7.67
C THR A 40 11.18 -11.19 6.49
N ILE A 41 11.63 -11.41 5.28
CA ILE A 41 10.82 -11.35 4.06
C ILE A 41 10.60 -12.77 3.56
N SER A 42 9.36 -13.09 3.18
CA SER A 42 9.00 -14.40 2.62
C SER A 42 8.27 -14.24 1.30
N ILE A 43 8.54 -15.12 0.35
CA ILE A 43 7.81 -15.23 -0.91
C ILE A 43 7.07 -16.56 -0.90
N TRP A 44 5.75 -16.49 -0.99
CA TRP A 44 4.85 -17.64 -1.02
C TRP A 44 4.24 -17.80 -2.40
N ASN A 45 4.15 -19.03 -2.85
CA ASN A 45 3.35 -19.38 -4.01
C ASN A 45 1.92 -19.71 -3.54
N TYR A 46 0.96 -18.85 -3.89
CA TYR A 46 -0.41 -19.01 -3.43
C TYR A 46 -1.19 -20.12 -4.17
N GLN A 47 -0.72 -20.58 -5.34
CA GLN A 47 -1.33 -21.71 -6.05
C GLN A 47 -0.91 -23.04 -5.45
N THR A 48 0.38 -23.22 -5.21
CA THR A 48 0.92 -24.44 -4.56
C THR A 48 0.80 -24.42 -3.04
N LYS A 49 0.54 -23.22 -2.47
CA LYS A 49 0.45 -22.98 -1.02
C LYS A 49 1.75 -23.30 -0.27
N THR A 50 2.88 -23.03 -0.92
CA THR A 50 4.23 -23.31 -0.41
C THR A 50 5.06 -22.03 -0.25
N GLU A 51 5.92 -22.01 0.76
CA GLU A 51 6.93 -20.98 0.89
C GLU A 51 8.08 -21.27 -0.07
N GLU A 52 8.25 -20.42 -1.07
CA GLU A 52 9.30 -20.55 -2.08
C GLU A 52 10.65 -20.01 -1.58
N LYS A 53 10.60 -18.94 -0.83
CA LYS A 53 11.80 -18.25 -0.34
C LYS A 53 11.52 -17.56 0.98
N SER A 54 12.51 -17.63 1.88
CA SER A 54 12.51 -16.91 3.15
C SER A 54 13.91 -16.37 3.41
N LEU A 55 13.98 -15.08 3.80
CA LEU A 55 15.23 -14.38 4.05
C LEU A 55 15.08 -13.54 5.32
N LYS A 56 15.87 -13.88 6.33
CA LYS A 56 16.05 -13.03 7.52
C LYS A 56 16.96 -11.86 7.12
N ILE A 57 16.42 -10.66 7.05
CA ILE A 57 17.14 -9.46 6.59
C ILE A 57 17.52 -8.52 7.73
N SER A 58 16.78 -8.57 8.85
CA SER A 58 17.02 -7.74 10.03
C SER A 58 16.52 -8.45 11.29
N GLU A 59 16.86 -7.94 12.47
CA GLU A 59 16.31 -8.37 13.78
C GLU A 59 15.09 -7.54 14.21
N VAL A 60 14.71 -6.53 13.41
CA VAL A 60 13.58 -5.64 13.67
C VAL A 60 12.53 -5.75 12.55
N PRO A 61 11.30 -5.27 12.77
CA PRO A 61 10.20 -5.41 11.83
C PRO A 61 10.49 -4.90 10.41
N VAL A 62 10.03 -5.66 9.41
CA VAL A 62 9.90 -5.21 8.02
C VAL A 62 8.57 -4.47 7.90
N ARG A 63 8.62 -3.16 7.59
CA ARG A 63 7.43 -2.32 7.46
C ARG A 63 6.87 -2.28 6.04
N SER A 64 7.75 -2.33 5.06
CA SER A 64 7.37 -2.31 3.65
C SER A 64 8.33 -3.16 2.85
N ALA A 65 7.79 -3.98 1.95
CA ALA A 65 8.58 -4.77 1.00
C ALA A 65 7.87 -4.77 -0.35
N LYS A 66 8.64 -4.57 -1.43
CA LYS A 66 8.14 -4.47 -2.80
C LYS A 66 8.99 -5.26 -3.77
N PHE A 67 8.34 -5.86 -4.79
CA PHE A 67 9.05 -6.42 -5.93
C PHE A 67 9.57 -5.33 -6.86
N ILE A 68 10.81 -5.49 -7.34
CA ILE A 68 11.36 -4.79 -8.50
C ILE A 68 11.56 -5.86 -9.58
N THR A 69 10.48 -6.22 -10.26
CA THR A 69 10.43 -7.44 -11.11
C THR A 69 11.37 -7.40 -12.30
N ARG A 70 11.60 -6.22 -12.89
CA ARG A 70 12.51 -6.02 -14.02
C ARG A 70 13.97 -6.33 -13.67
N GLU A 71 14.36 -6.21 -12.41
CA GLU A 71 15.69 -6.51 -11.91
C GLU A 71 15.75 -7.85 -11.17
N LYS A 72 14.59 -8.49 -10.96
CA LYS A 72 14.44 -9.67 -10.11
C LYS A 72 14.84 -9.41 -8.66
N TRP A 73 14.55 -8.22 -8.17
CA TRP A 73 14.85 -7.78 -6.82
C TRP A 73 13.62 -7.64 -5.94
N VAL A 74 13.88 -7.72 -4.65
CA VAL A 74 13.00 -7.25 -3.58
C VAL A 74 13.70 -6.09 -2.91
N VAL A 75 13.00 -4.99 -2.71
CA VAL A 75 13.41 -3.89 -1.85
C VAL A 75 12.56 -3.94 -0.58
N ALA A 76 13.19 -3.86 0.59
CA ALA A 76 12.52 -3.90 1.88
C ALA A 76 13.07 -2.84 2.82
N ALA A 77 12.19 -2.29 3.66
CA ALA A 77 12.52 -1.29 4.66
C ALA A 77 12.19 -1.79 6.06
N THR A 78 13.09 -1.57 6.99
CA THR A 78 13.05 -2.09 8.36
C THR A 78 13.10 -0.98 9.41
N ASP A 79 12.73 -1.31 10.65
CA ASP A 79 12.68 -0.36 11.78
C ASP A 79 14.07 0.13 12.22
N ASP A 80 15.15 -0.51 11.79
CA ASP A 80 16.53 -0.04 11.95
C ASP A 80 16.94 1.05 10.94
N LYS A 81 15.98 1.60 10.16
CA LYS A 81 16.16 2.71 9.22
C LYS A 81 16.91 2.31 7.93
N ILE A 82 17.07 1.02 7.71
CA ILE A 82 17.85 0.46 6.61
C ILE A 82 16.90 0.08 5.46
N ILE A 83 17.35 0.36 4.25
CA ILE A 83 16.78 -0.17 3.01
C ILE A 83 17.66 -1.34 2.58
N HIS A 84 17.02 -2.50 2.41
CA HIS A 84 17.67 -3.74 1.98
C HIS A 84 17.21 -4.08 0.57
N VAL A 85 18.12 -4.51 -0.28
CA VAL A 85 17.83 -4.97 -1.64
C VAL A 85 18.43 -6.35 -1.86
N TYR A 86 17.60 -7.30 -2.25
CA TYR A 86 17.99 -8.69 -2.50
C TYR A 86 17.55 -9.14 -3.89
N ASN A 87 18.40 -9.90 -4.58
CA ASN A 87 17.97 -10.68 -5.72
C ASN A 87 17.19 -11.91 -5.24
N TYR A 88 15.91 -11.99 -5.56
CA TYR A 88 15.05 -13.06 -5.05
C TYR A 88 15.27 -14.40 -5.78
N GLU A 89 15.85 -14.44 -6.99
CA GLU A 89 16.19 -15.68 -7.65
C GLU A 89 17.46 -16.29 -7.06
N LYS A 90 18.53 -15.49 -6.94
CA LYS A 90 19.84 -15.93 -6.47
C LYS A 90 19.92 -15.98 -4.93
N LYS A 91 19.00 -15.36 -4.21
CA LYS A 91 19.03 -15.16 -2.75
C LYS A 91 20.28 -14.39 -2.27
N GLU A 92 20.76 -13.46 -3.10
CA GLU A 92 21.94 -12.65 -2.83
C GLU A 92 21.55 -11.24 -2.41
N LYS A 93 22.24 -10.71 -1.40
CA LYS A 93 22.16 -9.29 -1.06
C LYS A 93 22.80 -8.47 -2.17
N ILE A 94 22.07 -7.51 -2.72
CA ILE A 94 22.58 -6.55 -3.70
C ILE A 94 23.22 -5.37 -2.97
N ILE A 95 22.47 -4.77 -2.04
CA ILE A 95 22.95 -3.65 -1.22
C ILE A 95 22.08 -3.54 0.03
N GLU A 96 22.62 -2.91 1.06
CA GLU A 96 21.89 -2.35 2.19
C GLU A 96 22.52 -1.01 2.56
N PHE A 97 21.70 -0.05 2.98
CA PHE A 97 22.15 1.28 3.35
C PHE A 97 21.14 1.96 4.29
N GLU A 98 21.65 2.87 5.12
CA GLU A 98 20.79 3.72 5.95
C GLU A 98 20.05 4.71 5.07
N GLY A 99 18.71 4.53 4.99
CA GLY A 99 17.85 5.37 4.15
C GLY A 99 17.40 6.65 4.86
N HIS A 100 17.08 6.55 6.13
CA HIS A 100 16.42 7.60 6.90
C HIS A 100 16.99 7.72 8.33
N LYS A 101 16.60 8.78 9.04
CA LYS A 101 16.99 9.01 10.44
C LYS A 101 16.04 8.35 11.44
N ASP A 102 14.88 7.83 10.97
CA ASP A 102 13.89 7.13 11.78
C ASP A 102 13.20 6.02 10.94
N TYR A 103 12.21 5.33 11.50
CA TYR A 103 11.54 4.18 10.89
C TYR A 103 11.02 4.48 9.48
N ILE A 104 11.26 3.58 8.56
CA ILE A 104 10.78 3.70 7.18
C ILE A 104 9.44 2.98 7.09
N ARG A 105 8.37 3.73 6.80
CA ARG A 105 6.99 3.25 6.82
C ARG A 105 6.53 2.65 5.50
N SER A 106 6.96 3.23 4.38
CA SER A 106 6.45 2.89 3.06
C SER A 106 7.51 2.99 1.99
N LEU A 107 7.44 2.08 1.04
CA LEU A 107 8.21 2.08 -0.20
C LEU A 107 7.24 2.06 -1.39
N ALA A 108 7.54 2.84 -2.43
CA ALA A 108 6.88 2.77 -3.73
C ALA A 108 7.94 2.61 -4.82
N VAL A 109 7.76 1.61 -5.68
CA VAL A 109 8.65 1.35 -6.82
C VAL A 109 8.08 2.02 -8.05
N HIS A 110 8.88 2.86 -8.72
CA HIS A 110 8.47 3.50 -9.94
C HIS A 110 8.31 2.47 -11.07
N PRO A 111 7.17 2.46 -11.80
CA PRO A 111 6.87 1.39 -12.75
C PRO A 111 7.82 1.36 -13.97
N SER A 112 8.40 2.48 -14.39
CA SER A 112 9.26 2.59 -15.58
C SER A 112 10.67 3.12 -15.31
N LEU A 113 10.83 4.08 -14.40
CA LEU A 113 12.13 4.68 -14.06
C LEU A 113 12.86 3.88 -12.98
N PRO A 114 14.19 3.99 -12.86
CA PRO A 114 14.97 3.26 -11.88
C PRO A 114 14.87 3.89 -10.47
N TYR A 115 13.65 4.15 -10.01
CA TYR A 115 13.41 4.90 -8.77
C TYR A 115 12.60 4.12 -7.75
N VAL A 116 13.01 4.28 -6.49
CA VAL A 116 12.21 3.91 -5.31
C VAL A 116 11.97 5.18 -4.49
N ILE A 117 10.72 5.37 -4.05
CA ILE A 117 10.33 6.42 -3.11
C ILE A 117 10.19 5.77 -1.74
N SER A 118 10.76 6.37 -0.70
CA SER A 118 10.60 5.95 0.69
C SER A 118 10.02 7.07 1.55
N ALA A 119 9.16 6.69 2.52
CA ALA A 119 8.56 7.60 3.49
C ALA A 119 8.89 7.15 4.91
N SER A 120 9.11 8.10 5.82
CA SER A 120 9.66 7.81 7.14
C SER A 120 9.05 8.65 8.28
N ASP A 121 9.24 8.15 9.50
CA ASP A 121 8.96 8.86 10.76
C ASP A 121 9.86 10.08 10.96
N ASP A 122 10.95 10.20 10.23
CA ASP A 122 11.78 11.41 10.21
C ASP A 122 11.15 12.59 9.45
N GLN A 123 9.86 12.44 9.03
CA GLN A 123 9.03 13.45 8.33
C GLN A 123 9.47 13.73 6.90
N VAL A 124 10.41 12.95 6.39
CA VAL A 124 11.03 13.15 5.07
C VAL A 124 10.62 12.03 4.12
N ILE A 125 10.51 12.38 2.85
CA ILE A 125 10.37 11.43 1.75
C ILE A 125 11.64 11.53 0.90
N LYS A 126 12.16 10.38 0.44
CA LYS A 126 13.36 10.34 -0.41
C LYS A 126 13.12 9.54 -1.68
N LEU A 127 13.74 10.01 -2.76
CA LEU A 127 13.81 9.35 -4.05
C LEU A 127 15.19 8.75 -4.24
N TRP A 128 15.24 7.44 -4.47
CA TRP A 128 16.47 6.67 -4.65
C TRP A 128 16.61 6.22 -6.09
N ASP A 129 17.80 6.42 -6.66
CA ASP A 129 18.12 6.01 -8.03
C ASP A 129 19.05 4.79 -8.01
N TRP A 130 18.50 3.61 -8.35
CA TRP A 130 19.33 2.40 -8.35
C TRP A 130 20.24 2.28 -9.57
N SER A 131 19.98 2.99 -10.67
CA SER A 131 20.91 3.05 -11.79
C SER A 131 22.18 3.84 -11.47
N ASN A 132 22.11 4.68 -10.43
CA ASN A 132 23.22 5.48 -9.90
C ASN A 132 23.64 4.98 -8.50
N GLY A 133 23.71 3.66 -8.31
CA GLY A 133 24.19 3.04 -7.09
C GLY A 133 23.34 3.31 -5.84
N TRP A 134 22.03 3.50 -5.99
CA TRP A 134 21.09 3.83 -4.90
C TRP A 134 21.39 5.17 -4.23
N ALA A 135 21.94 6.11 -4.99
CA ALA A 135 22.12 7.48 -4.49
C ALA A 135 20.76 8.14 -4.22
N SER A 136 20.71 8.95 -3.16
CA SER A 136 19.57 9.81 -2.91
C SER A 136 19.47 10.88 -4.00
N HIS A 137 18.54 10.72 -4.91
CA HIS A 137 18.33 11.64 -6.04
C HIS A 137 17.66 12.93 -5.59
N ARG A 138 16.66 12.81 -4.68
CA ARG A 138 15.91 13.94 -4.14
C ARG A 138 15.36 13.66 -2.76
N THR A 139 15.21 14.73 -1.99
CA THR A 139 14.57 14.75 -0.67
C THR A 139 13.37 15.71 -0.73
N PHE A 140 12.23 15.29 -0.19
CA PHE A 140 11.01 16.07 -0.12
C PHE A 140 10.69 16.34 1.35
N GLU A 141 10.62 17.62 1.70
CA GLU A 141 10.36 18.10 3.06
C GLU A 141 9.08 18.95 3.06
N GLY A 142 8.32 18.90 4.15
CA GLY A 142 7.10 19.70 4.27
C GLY A 142 6.00 19.09 5.13
N HIS A 143 6.06 17.78 5.42
CA HIS A 143 5.24 17.19 6.48
C HIS A 143 5.79 17.54 7.85
N SER A 144 4.90 17.72 8.83
CA SER A 144 5.25 18.08 10.21
C SER A 144 5.12 16.90 11.20
N HIS A 145 4.82 15.70 10.69
CA HIS A 145 4.76 14.46 11.46
C HIS A 145 5.13 13.28 10.55
N TYR A 146 5.13 12.06 11.08
CA TYR A 146 5.48 10.82 10.40
C TYR A 146 4.77 10.68 9.05
N VAL A 147 5.51 10.33 8.02
CA VAL A 147 4.95 10.04 6.69
C VAL A 147 4.69 8.54 6.60
N MET A 148 3.43 8.17 6.55
CA MET A 148 2.97 6.80 6.70
C MET A 148 2.94 6.02 5.40
N GLN A 149 2.57 6.67 4.30
CA GLN A 149 2.49 6.02 3.00
C GLN A 149 2.76 7.01 1.86
N VAL A 150 3.32 6.46 0.77
CA VAL A 150 3.45 7.13 -0.53
C VAL A 150 2.85 6.25 -1.63
N ALA A 151 2.23 6.88 -2.63
CA ALA A 151 1.68 6.22 -3.80
C ALA A 151 1.99 7.05 -5.06
N ILE A 152 2.45 6.37 -6.13
CA ILE A 152 2.75 7.01 -7.41
C ILE A 152 1.45 7.17 -8.20
N ASN A 153 1.28 8.31 -8.86
CA ASN A 153 0.11 8.58 -9.69
C ASN A 153 0.14 7.70 -10.96
N PRO A 154 -0.84 6.80 -11.16
CA PRO A 154 -0.81 5.90 -12.31
C PRO A 154 -1.13 6.60 -13.65
N LYS A 155 -1.68 7.83 -13.64
CA LYS A 155 -1.92 8.65 -14.85
C LYS A 155 -0.75 9.58 -15.17
N ASP A 156 0.02 9.97 -14.17
CA ASP A 156 1.14 10.90 -14.30
C ASP A 156 2.29 10.43 -13.40
N LEU A 157 3.11 9.56 -13.95
CA LEU A 157 4.18 8.87 -13.23
C LEU A 157 5.24 9.82 -12.64
N ASP A 158 5.27 11.07 -13.10
CA ASP A 158 6.18 12.10 -12.55
C ASP A 158 5.63 12.75 -11.28
N THR A 159 4.45 12.32 -10.81
CA THR A 159 3.84 12.78 -9.58
C THR A 159 3.51 11.64 -8.60
N PHE A 160 3.46 11.97 -7.32
CA PHE A 160 3.07 11.04 -6.26
C PHE A 160 2.36 11.75 -5.13
N VAL A 161 1.68 11.01 -4.29
CA VAL A 161 1.01 11.48 -3.07
C VAL A 161 1.63 10.87 -1.83
N SER A 162 1.63 11.61 -0.73
CA SER A 162 1.99 11.12 0.60
C SER A 162 0.88 11.33 1.61
N ALA A 163 0.76 10.42 2.58
CA ALA A 163 -0.13 10.49 3.73
C ALA A 163 0.70 10.62 5.01
N SER A 164 0.29 11.49 5.93
CA SER A 164 1.04 11.76 7.16
C SER A 164 0.16 11.83 8.40
N LEU A 165 0.76 11.51 9.55
CA LEU A 165 0.14 11.72 10.85
C LEU A 165 -0.04 13.21 11.20
N ASP A 166 0.43 14.14 10.37
CA ASP A 166 0.07 15.56 10.48
C ASP A 166 -1.38 15.87 10.04
N GLY A 167 -2.13 14.84 9.63
CA GLY A 167 -3.53 14.94 9.20
C GLY A 167 -3.71 15.30 7.73
N THR A 168 -2.62 15.47 6.97
CA THR A 168 -2.66 15.93 5.58
C THR A 168 -2.20 14.90 4.57
N LEU A 169 -2.64 15.11 3.32
CA LEU A 169 -2.04 14.54 2.13
C LEU A 169 -1.27 15.62 1.40
N LYS A 170 -0.12 15.29 0.83
CA LYS A 170 0.64 16.20 -0.03
C LYS A 170 0.91 15.54 -1.38
N ILE A 171 0.77 16.35 -2.43
CA ILE A 171 1.06 15.94 -3.81
C ILE A 171 2.39 16.56 -4.21
N TRP A 172 3.23 15.73 -4.82
CA TRP A 172 4.61 16.08 -5.17
C TRP A 172 4.89 15.78 -6.64
N SER A 173 5.85 16.51 -7.20
CA SER A 173 6.47 16.16 -8.47
C SER A 173 7.87 15.57 -8.22
N LEU A 174 8.26 14.58 -9.02
CA LEU A 174 9.63 14.05 -8.96
C LEU A 174 10.68 15.12 -9.29
N ASP A 175 10.29 16.19 -9.98
CA ASP A 175 11.19 17.29 -10.40
C ASP A 175 11.32 18.42 -9.39
N SER A 176 10.49 18.45 -8.32
CA SER A 176 10.51 19.54 -7.34
C SER A 176 10.54 18.98 -5.91
N SER A 177 11.29 19.63 -5.02
CA SER A 177 11.30 19.30 -3.59
C SER A 177 10.11 19.87 -2.83
N ASP A 178 9.40 20.83 -3.38
CA ASP A 178 8.23 21.47 -2.76
C ASP A 178 6.95 20.73 -3.18
N PRO A 179 5.94 20.62 -2.30
CA PRO A 179 4.66 20.02 -2.65
C PRO A 179 3.91 20.90 -3.66
N ILE A 180 3.26 20.27 -4.64
CA ILE A 180 2.40 20.94 -5.60
C ILE A 180 1.18 21.54 -4.88
N PHE A 181 0.56 20.77 -4.01
CA PHE A 181 -0.53 21.21 -3.11
C PHE A 181 -0.70 20.25 -1.92
N THR A 182 -1.49 20.71 -0.95
CA THR A 182 -1.82 19.95 0.26
C THR A 182 -3.35 19.81 0.35
N LEU A 183 -3.81 18.62 0.76
CA LEU A 183 -5.19 18.35 1.12
C LEU A 183 -5.26 18.20 2.64
N ASP A 184 -6.15 18.96 3.26
CA ASP A 184 -6.39 18.99 4.70
C ASP A 184 -7.87 18.78 4.97
N GLY A 185 -8.21 18.04 6.02
CA GLY A 185 -9.60 17.79 6.38
C GLY A 185 -9.87 16.49 7.14
N HIS A 186 -8.85 15.64 7.38
CA HIS A 186 -8.95 14.61 8.40
C HIS A 186 -8.78 15.22 9.80
N LEU A 187 -9.48 14.67 10.78
CA LEU A 187 -9.44 15.16 12.17
C LEU A 187 -8.25 14.60 12.96
N LYS A 188 -7.58 13.58 12.42
CA LYS A 188 -6.40 12.92 13.00
C LYS A 188 -5.42 12.52 11.90
N GLY A 189 -4.37 11.80 12.29
CA GLY A 189 -3.34 11.31 11.38
C GLY A 189 -3.88 10.46 10.24
N VAL A 190 -3.24 10.56 9.08
CA VAL A 190 -3.56 9.79 7.89
C VAL A 190 -2.55 8.68 7.72
N ASN A 191 -3.03 7.43 7.70
CA ASN A 191 -2.19 6.23 7.64
C ASN A 191 -1.94 5.71 6.24
N SER A 192 -2.89 5.94 5.34
CA SER A 192 -2.88 5.30 4.02
C SER A 192 -3.48 6.21 2.97
N VAL A 193 -2.97 6.08 1.74
CA VAL A 193 -3.45 6.82 0.57
C VAL A 193 -3.34 5.97 -0.69
N ASP A 194 -4.30 6.10 -1.58
CA ASP A 194 -4.27 5.48 -2.90
C ASP A 194 -4.95 6.37 -3.94
N TYR A 195 -4.60 6.18 -5.22
CA TYR A 195 -5.28 6.82 -6.33
C TYR A 195 -6.53 6.03 -6.73
N PHE A 196 -7.61 6.74 -6.93
CA PHE A 196 -8.86 6.22 -7.46
C PHE A 196 -9.16 6.90 -8.80
N ILE A 197 -9.04 6.15 -9.89
CA ILE A 197 -9.15 6.66 -11.25
C ILE A 197 -10.44 6.19 -11.88
N THR A 198 -11.22 7.14 -12.38
CA THR A 198 -12.38 6.89 -13.23
C THR A 198 -12.07 7.28 -14.68
N SER A 199 -13.00 7.02 -15.62
CA SER A 199 -12.85 7.48 -17.02
C SER A 199 -12.59 8.98 -17.14
N ASP A 200 -13.20 9.76 -16.25
CA ASP A 200 -13.30 11.22 -16.42
C ASP A 200 -12.47 11.99 -15.40
N LYS A 201 -12.19 11.39 -14.24
CA LYS A 201 -11.58 12.08 -13.10
C LYS A 201 -10.54 11.26 -12.38
N THR A 202 -9.64 11.99 -11.74
CA THR A 202 -8.70 11.44 -10.75
C THR A 202 -9.16 11.80 -9.36
N TYR A 203 -9.25 10.81 -8.50
CA TYR A 203 -9.53 10.96 -7.07
C TYR A 203 -8.39 10.38 -6.25
N LEU A 204 -8.36 10.76 -4.98
CA LEU A 204 -7.52 10.13 -3.97
C LEU A 204 -8.42 9.53 -2.89
N LEU A 205 -7.99 8.42 -2.32
CA LEU A 205 -8.55 7.81 -1.11
C LEU A 205 -7.56 7.99 0.02
N SER A 206 -8.05 8.28 1.22
CA SER A 206 -7.20 8.32 2.41
C SER A 206 -7.86 7.69 3.61
N GLY A 207 -7.12 6.86 4.35
CA GLY A 207 -7.56 6.22 5.58
C GLY A 207 -6.88 6.84 6.80
N SER A 208 -7.65 7.09 7.87
CA SER A 208 -7.19 7.89 9.00
C SER A 208 -7.48 7.25 10.37
N ASP A 209 -6.74 7.75 11.38
CA ASP A 209 -6.98 7.52 12.80
C ASP A 209 -8.28 8.16 13.29
N ASP A 210 -8.97 8.97 12.48
CA ASP A 210 -10.31 9.45 12.77
C ASP A 210 -11.41 8.43 12.42
N TYR A 211 -11.03 7.20 12.06
CA TYR A 211 -11.85 6.04 11.71
C TYR A 211 -12.57 6.17 10.38
N THR A 212 -12.28 7.22 9.61
CA THR A 212 -12.91 7.47 8.33
C THR A 212 -11.97 7.24 7.14
N THR A 213 -12.58 7.01 5.98
CA THR A 213 -11.91 7.12 4.70
C THR A 213 -12.49 8.31 3.95
N LYS A 214 -11.65 9.17 3.41
CA LYS A 214 -12.09 10.29 2.58
C LYS A 214 -11.78 10.04 1.12
N VAL A 215 -12.69 10.50 0.26
CA VAL A 215 -12.51 10.59 -1.19
C VAL A 215 -12.28 12.05 -1.55
N TRP A 216 -11.20 12.33 -2.23
CA TRP A 216 -10.81 13.69 -2.63
C TRP A 216 -10.83 13.80 -4.15
N ASP A 217 -11.43 14.85 -4.65
CA ASP A 217 -11.32 15.21 -6.07
C ASP A 217 -9.97 15.93 -6.27
N TYR A 218 -9.14 15.36 -7.15
CA TYR A 218 -7.78 15.84 -7.39
C TYR A 218 -7.75 17.25 -7.99
N ASP A 219 -8.68 17.54 -8.91
CA ASP A 219 -8.72 18.82 -9.64
C ASP A 219 -9.26 19.96 -8.77
N SER A 220 -10.37 19.70 -8.05
CA SER A 220 -10.96 20.70 -7.14
C SER A 220 -10.22 20.79 -5.80
N ARG A 221 -9.32 19.84 -5.51
CA ARG A 221 -8.53 19.78 -4.27
C ARG A 221 -9.40 19.75 -3.00
N SER A 222 -10.55 19.12 -3.08
CA SER A 222 -11.52 19.09 -1.99
C SER A 222 -12.02 17.67 -1.68
N SER A 223 -12.39 17.42 -0.41
CA SER A 223 -13.05 16.17 -0.03
C SER A 223 -14.47 16.17 -0.57
N VAL A 224 -14.80 15.17 -1.37
CA VAL A 224 -16.14 15.00 -2.00
C VAL A 224 -16.98 13.99 -1.27
N GLN A 225 -16.39 13.08 -0.52
CA GLN A 225 -17.10 12.06 0.25
C GLN A 225 -16.29 11.62 1.48
N THR A 226 -17.02 11.25 2.53
CA THR A 226 -16.46 10.58 3.72
C THR A 226 -17.18 9.23 3.89
N LEU A 227 -16.39 8.15 3.95
CA LEU A 227 -16.87 6.80 4.20
C LEU A 227 -16.73 6.52 5.69
N GLU A 228 -17.87 6.40 6.38
CA GLU A 228 -17.97 6.12 7.80
C GLU A 228 -18.42 4.68 8.04
N GLY A 229 -17.90 4.02 9.07
CA GLY A 229 -18.32 2.66 9.42
C GLY A 229 -17.27 1.78 10.05
N HIS A 230 -15.98 2.17 10.01
CA HIS A 230 -14.96 1.51 10.83
C HIS A 230 -15.04 1.96 12.28
N GLY A 231 -14.76 1.02 13.20
CA GLY A 231 -14.77 1.26 14.64
C GLY A 231 -13.40 1.61 15.25
N ASN A 232 -12.36 1.63 14.41
CA ASN A 232 -10.98 1.94 14.82
C ASN A 232 -10.21 2.51 13.62
N ASN A 233 -8.91 2.78 13.79
CA ASN A 233 -8.02 3.36 12.80
C ASN A 233 -8.12 2.64 11.44
N VAL A 234 -8.29 3.40 10.37
CA VAL A 234 -8.21 2.88 9.00
C VAL A 234 -6.72 2.81 8.63
N THR A 235 -6.23 1.60 8.44
CA THR A 235 -4.79 1.32 8.26
C THR A 235 -4.37 1.25 6.80
N SER A 236 -5.30 0.85 5.91
CA SER A 236 -5.02 0.73 4.49
C SER A 236 -6.28 0.99 3.66
N VAL A 237 -6.11 1.67 2.55
CA VAL A 237 -7.15 1.91 1.54
C VAL A 237 -6.64 1.47 0.17
N PHE A 238 -7.56 1.02 -0.67
CA PHE A 238 -7.26 0.59 -2.03
C PHE A 238 -8.46 0.83 -2.93
N ALA A 239 -8.23 1.38 -4.11
CA ALA A 239 -9.22 1.48 -5.18
C ALA A 239 -8.91 0.44 -6.26
N HIS A 240 -9.86 -0.44 -6.56
CA HIS A 240 -9.64 -1.43 -7.59
C HIS A 240 -9.61 -0.77 -8.98
N PRO A 241 -8.55 -0.96 -9.80
CA PRO A 241 -8.36 -0.19 -11.03
C PRO A 241 -9.41 -0.49 -12.12
N HIS A 242 -10.05 -1.65 -12.09
CA HIS A 242 -10.99 -2.09 -13.13
C HIS A 242 -12.41 -2.35 -12.62
N LEU A 243 -12.61 -2.44 -11.32
CA LEU A 243 -13.90 -2.71 -10.71
C LEU A 243 -14.33 -1.49 -9.89
N PRO A 244 -15.61 -1.14 -9.89
CA PRO A 244 -16.10 0.02 -9.13
C PRO A 244 -16.15 -0.27 -7.63
N ILE A 245 -15.01 -0.62 -7.04
CA ILE A 245 -14.88 -1.02 -5.64
C ILE A 245 -13.78 -0.24 -4.97
N ILE A 246 -14.10 0.29 -3.79
CA ILE A 246 -13.14 0.77 -2.81
C ILE A 246 -13.05 -0.26 -1.69
N ILE A 247 -11.86 -0.53 -1.23
CA ILE A 247 -11.55 -1.47 -0.16
C ILE A 247 -10.83 -0.73 0.95
N THR A 248 -11.29 -0.91 2.19
CA THR A 248 -10.67 -0.31 3.36
C THR A 248 -10.41 -1.37 4.42
N ALA A 249 -9.27 -1.29 5.07
CA ALA A 249 -8.86 -2.19 6.15
C ALA A 249 -8.60 -1.41 7.43
N SER A 250 -8.85 -2.03 8.58
CA SER A 250 -8.81 -1.34 9.87
C SER A 250 -8.26 -2.20 11.02
N GLU A 251 -7.85 -1.52 12.08
CA GLU A 251 -7.58 -2.11 13.38
C GLU A 251 -8.86 -2.60 14.11
N ASP A 252 -10.04 -2.40 13.55
CA ASP A 252 -11.31 -2.97 14.03
C ASP A 252 -11.52 -4.43 13.63
N PHE A 253 -10.49 -5.08 13.04
CA PHE A 253 -10.47 -6.47 12.59
C PHE A 253 -11.34 -6.73 11.36
N THR A 254 -11.72 -5.69 10.63
CA THR A 254 -12.57 -5.81 9.45
C THR A 254 -11.91 -5.22 8.19
N VAL A 255 -12.32 -5.80 7.07
CA VAL A 255 -12.15 -5.21 5.74
C VAL A 255 -13.53 -4.85 5.22
N LYS A 256 -13.69 -3.66 4.69
CA LYS A 256 -14.96 -3.18 4.13
C LYS A 256 -14.82 -2.94 2.64
N LEU A 257 -15.87 -3.36 1.91
CA LEU A 257 -16.02 -3.15 0.48
C LEU A 257 -17.10 -2.11 0.26
N TRP A 258 -16.76 -1.07 -0.49
CA TRP A 258 -17.64 0.03 -0.80
C TRP A 258 -17.84 0.12 -2.31
N ASP A 259 -19.04 0.42 -2.73
CA ASP A 259 -19.33 0.75 -4.12
C ASP A 259 -18.66 2.11 -4.45
N ALA A 260 -17.81 2.13 -5.47
CA ALA A 260 -17.05 3.32 -5.81
C ALA A 260 -17.84 4.39 -6.58
N VAL A 261 -19.10 4.10 -6.96
CA VAL A 261 -19.99 5.05 -7.64
C VAL A 261 -20.96 5.69 -6.63
N THR A 262 -21.60 4.86 -5.79
CA THR A 262 -22.58 5.31 -4.81
C THR A 262 -21.98 5.59 -3.44
N PHE A 263 -20.74 5.16 -3.22
CA PHE A 263 -20.02 5.24 -1.95
C PHE A 263 -20.70 4.51 -0.77
N ARG A 264 -21.62 3.59 -1.08
CA ARG A 264 -22.33 2.81 -0.06
C ARG A 264 -21.54 1.58 0.34
N LEU A 265 -21.57 1.26 1.63
CA LEU A 265 -21.01 0.02 2.16
C LEU A 265 -21.77 -1.17 1.56
N GLN A 266 -21.05 -2.05 0.88
CA GLN A 266 -21.59 -3.27 0.26
C GLN A 266 -21.39 -4.49 1.14
N LYS A 267 -20.21 -4.61 1.73
CA LYS A 267 -19.86 -5.80 2.52
C LYS A 267 -18.84 -5.48 3.60
N THR A 268 -18.97 -6.13 4.75
CA THR A 268 -17.97 -6.17 5.79
C THR A 268 -17.45 -7.60 5.91
N LEU A 269 -16.13 -7.76 5.83
CA LEU A 269 -15.44 -9.03 5.91
C LEU A 269 -14.77 -9.15 7.27
N ASN A 270 -15.02 -10.26 7.94
CA ASN A 270 -14.33 -10.65 9.16
C ASN A 270 -14.06 -12.15 9.09
N TYR A 271 -12.86 -12.52 8.69
CA TYR A 271 -12.43 -13.90 8.52
C TYR A 271 -11.50 -14.38 9.66
N GLY A 272 -11.70 -13.90 10.88
CA GLY A 272 -10.76 -14.12 11.97
C GLY A 272 -9.45 -13.34 11.75
N LEU A 273 -9.48 -12.36 10.82
CA LEU A 273 -8.42 -11.39 10.67
C LEU A 273 -8.40 -10.57 11.98
N GLU A 274 -7.26 -10.51 12.61
CA GLU A 274 -7.00 -9.51 13.62
C GLU A 274 -6.79 -8.15 12.92
N ARG A 275 -6.00 -7.22 13.50
CA ARG A 275 -5.75 -5.95 12.84
C ARG A 275 -5.18 -6.15 11.44
N VAL A 276 -5.79 -5.53 10.45
CA VAL A 276 -5.34 -5.58 9.06
C VAL A 276 -4.46 -4.37 8.77
N TRP A 277 -3.28 -4.60 8.23
CA TRP A 277 -2.25 -3.57 8.08
C TRP A 277 -2.01 -3.15 6.64
N SER A 278 -2.19 -4.04 5.69
CA SER A 278 -1.88 -3.74 4.30
C SER A 278 -2.80 -4.50 3.35
N ILE A 279 -3.07 -3.87 2.22
CA ILE A 279 -3.81 -4.43 1.09
C ILE A 279 -2.84 -4.53 -0.09
N GLY A 280 -2.79 -5.70 -0.72
CA GLY A 280 -2.09 -5.94 -1.97
C GLY A 280 -3.06 -6.35 -3.06
N TYR A 281 -2.73 -6.04 -4.29
CA TYR A 281 -3.52 -6.37 -5.48
C TYR A 281 -2.62 -6.96 -6.55
N LYS A 282 -3.11 -7.98 -7.25
CA LYS A 282 -2.43 -8.51 -8.43
C LYS A 282 -2.97 -7.84 -9.68
N GLU A 283 -2.12 -7.10 -10.37
CA GLU A 283 -2.51 -6.39 -11.58
C GLU A 283 -3.12 -7.31 -12.65
N GLY A 284 -4.19 -6.84 -13.30
CA GLY A 284 -4.92 -7.60 -14.32
C GLY A 284 -5.71 -8.81 -13.80
N SER A 285 -5.92 -8.91 -12.49
CA SER A 285 -6.67 -10.01 -11.88
C SER A 285 -7.74 -9.51 -10.91
N SER A 286 -8.45 -10.41 -10.26
CA SER A 286 -9.36 -10.14 -9.15
C SER A 286 -8.81 -10.56 -7.79
N LEU A 287 -7.48 -10.81 -7.71
CA LEU A 287 -6.83 -11.28 -6.48
C LEU A 287 -6.42 -10.09 -5.60
N LEU A 288 -6.79 -10.20 -4.33
CA LEU A 288 -6.41 -9.29 -3.25
C LEU A 288 -5.67 -10.06 -2.17
N ALA A 289 -4.69 -9.43 -1.56
CA ALA A 289 -3.99 -9.95 -0.40
C ALA A 289 -4.12 -8.98 0.77
N PHE A 290 -4.25 -9.52 1.98
CA PHE A 290 -4.34 -8.75 3.20
C PHE A 290 -3.31 -9.26 4.20
N GLY A 291 -2.44 -8.38 4.66
CA GLY A 291 -1.51 -8.65 5.75
C GLY A 291 -2.14 -8.26 7.10
N CYS A 292 -2.08 -9.13 8.08
CA CYS A 292 -2.72 -8.95 9.39
C CYS A 292 -1.82 -9.42 10.55
N ASP A 293 -2.32 -9.30 11.79
CA ASP A 293 -1.53 -9.66 12.98
C ASP A 293 -1.19 -11.14 13.07
N ASN A 294 -2.00 -11.99 12.47
CA ASN A 294 -1.85 -13.45 12.54
C ASN A 294 -1.50 -14.10 11.18
N GLY A 295 -0.92 -13.33 10.25
CA GLY A 295 -0.49 -13.82 8.96
C GLY A 295 -1.04 -13.03 7.78
N PHE A 296 -1.36 -13.73 6.70
CA PHE A 296 -1.97 -13.11 5.52
C PHE A 296 -3.06 -13.99 4.91
N ILE A 297 -3.97 -13.35 4.17
CA ILE A 297 -5.03 -14.02 3.41
C ILE A 297 -5.04 -13.51 1.97
N ILE A 298 -5.28 -14.41 1.03
CA ILE A 298 -5.55 -14.07 -0.37
C ILE A 298 -7.01 -14.38 -0.68
N LEU A 299 -7.69 -13.40 -1.23
CA LEU A 299 -9.09 -13.48 -1.64
C LEU A 299 -9.20 -13.20 -3.13
N LYS A 300 -10.13 -13.88 -3.78
CA LYS A 300 -10.54 -13.60 -5.14
C LYS A 300 -11.91 -12.95 -5.15
N LEU A 301 -12.03 -11.81 -5.80
CA LEU A 301 -13.29 -11.12 -6.01
C LEU A 301 -13.93 -11.61 -7.32
N ASN A 302 -15.12 -12.21 -7.22
CA ASN A 302 -15.95 -12.53 -8.37
C ASN A 302 -17.13 -11.56 -8.40
N ILE A 303 -17.34 -10.90 -9.54
CA ILE A 303 -18.49 -10.03 -9.74
C ILE A 303 -19.52 -10.79 -10.55
N GLN A 304 -20.70 -10.95 -9.97
CA GLN A 304 -21.86 -11.42 -10.71
C GLN A 304 -22.72 -10.20 -11.10
N ALA A 305 -22.87 -9.97 -12.41
CA ALA A 305 -23.88 -9.04 -12.88
C ALA A 305 -25.26 -9.67 -12.68
N THR A 306 -26.13 -9.05 -11.93
CA THR A 306 -27.55 -9.44 -11.90
C THR A 306 -28.14 -9.25 -13.30
N LYS A 307 -28.75 -10.32 -13.80
CA LYS A 307 -29.51 -10.31 -15.07
C LYS A 307 -30.77 -9.47 -14.94
#